data_28a23e4b330398a1ccb2ca3fedfc9aa1
#
_entry.id   28a23e4b330398a1ccb2ca3fedfc9aa1
#
_cell.length_a   1.000
_cell.length_b   1.000
_cell.length_c   1.000
_cell.angle_alpha   90.00
_cell.angle_beta   90.00
_cell.angle_gamma   90.00
#
_symmetry.space_group_name_H-M   'P 1'
#
loop_
_entity.id
_entity.type
_entity.pdbx_description
1 polymer ?
#
loop_
_entity_poly.entity_id
_entity_poly.type
_entity_poly.pdbx_seq_one_letter_code
_entity_poly.pdbx_strand_id
1 'polypeptide(L)'
;MQPGMELLLIENELAILSRPTGVSAYDVDFGLHFACKHPYRLDREYDGIFRIGAPADYSACYRDAIEAGIRPVNDPDQHRLASEIEHWYPLIADMTPKTRVFDALPEADLVEAQFGWPVFLKGSRQTSKHNPDLAVIANRAHYARAAAAYRNDPILHWQKPVLREFVPLAPVSGEIPGKIRPSLEFRTFWLRGTCVGCGPYWYQVPVYASDRIDDGIALAAEVAARVPVPFLVVDIARAADGRWIAIECNDAQESGHAGIPPQRLWRSILDTHCAYSKIRRTP
;
A
#
# COMPACT_ATOMS: atom_id res chain seq x y z
N MET A 1 -18.19 -17.57 0.00
CA MET A 1 -17.69 -16.21 -0.37
C MET A 1 -18.57 -15.16 0.25
N GLN A 2 -17.98 -14.05 0.70
CA GLN A 2 -18.72 -12.93 1.27
C GLN A 2 -19.70 -12.32 0.24
N PRO A 3 -20.87 -11.76 0.69
CA PRO A 3 -21.83 -11.15 -0.21
C PRO A 3 -21.21 -10.04 -1.08
N GLY A 4 -21.50 -10.05 -2.37
CA GLY A 4 -21.01 -9.07 -3.35
C GLY A 4 -19.58 -9.30 -3.84
N MET A 5 -18.92 -10.39 -3.47
CA MET A 5 -17.63 -10.78 -4.03
C MET A 5 -17.84 -11.58 -5.32
N GLU A 6 -17.16 -11.18 -6.37
CA GLU A 6 -17.15 -11.83 -7.66
C GLU A 6 -15.84 -12.59 -7.86
N LEU A 7 -15.96 -13.79 -8.46
CA LEU A 7 -14.84 -14.62 -8.88
C LEU A 7 -14.72 -14.59 -10.39
N LEU A 8 -13.55 -14.26 -10.88
CA LEU A 8 -13.22 -14.42 -12.29
C LEU A 8 -11.85 -15.07 -12.45
N LEU A 9 -11.63 -15.76 -13.57
CA LEU A 9 -10.33 -16.27 -13.98
C LEU A 9 -9.81 -15.46 -15.15
N ILE A 10 -8.63 -14.83 -14.98
CA ILE A 10 -7.96 -14.13 -16.08
C ILE A 10 -7.09 -15.14 -16.85
N GLU A 11 -7.35 -15.25 -18.16
CA GLU A 11 -6.60 -16.12 -19.08
C GLU A 11 -6.43 -17.57 -18.57
N ASN A 12 -7.36 -18.02 -17.76
CA ASN A 12 -7.40 -19.35 -17.11
C ASN A 12 -6.23 -19.70 -16.18
N GLU A 13 -5.46 -18.70 -15.76
CA GLU A 13 -4.26 -18.92 -14.93
C GLU A 13 -4.39 -18.35 -13.52
N LEU A 14 -5.03 -17.18 -13.34
CA LEU A 14 -5.09 -16.46 -12.09
C LEU A 14 -6.54 -16.17 -11.69
N ALA A 15 -6.93 -16.54 -10.47
CA ALA A 15 -8.21 -16.17 -9.90
C ALA A 15 -8.18 -14.74 -9.35
N ILE A 16 -9.18 -13.95 -9.69
CA ILE A 16 -9.40 -12.64 -9.08
C ILE A 16 -10.68 -12.69 -8.26
N LEU A 17 -10.56 -12.35 -7.00
CA LEU A 17 -11.66 -12.16 -6.07
C LEU A 17 -11.89 -10.65 -5.92
N SER A 18 -12.88 -10.12 -6.62
CA SER A 18 -13.13 -8.68 -6.66
C SER A 18 -14.48 -8.31 -6.07
N ARG A 19 -14.52 -7.10 -5.51
CA ARG A 19 -15.75 -6.40 -5.14
C ARG A 19 -15.58 -4.95 -5.53
N PRO A 20 -16.50 -4.38 -6.33
CA PRO A 20 -16.45 -2.97 -6.67
C PRO A 20 -16.39 -2.10 -5.41
N THR A 21 -15.42 -1.21 -5.34
CA THR A 21 -15.21 -0.27 -4.24
C THR A 21 -15.92 1.06 -4.49
N GLY A 22 -16.31 1.33 -5.74
CA GLY A 22 -16.81 2.63 -6.20
C GLY A 22 -15.71 3.69 -6.36
N VAL A 23 -14.44 3.29 -6.23
CA VAL A 23 -13.28 4.17 -6.36
C VAL A 23 -12.42 3.69 -7.52
N SER A 24 -12.38 4.45 -8.61
CA SER A 24 -11.69 4.08 -9.87
C SER A 24 -10.19 3.76 -9.71
N ALA A 25 -9.54 4.26 -8.65
CA ALA A 25 -8.14 3.94 -8.35
C ALA A 25 -7.93 2.46 -7.92
N TYR A 26 -9.00 1.74 -7.57
CA TYR A 26 -8.97 0.34 -7.15
C TYR A 26 -9.68 -0.58 -8.12
N ASP A 27 -10.72 -0.09 -8.79
CA ASP A 27 -11.59 -0.90 -9.63
C ASP A 27 -10.98 -1.08 -11.03
N VAL A 28 -11.08 -2.30 -11.57
CA VAL A 28 -10.62 -2.64 -12.93
C VAL A 28 -11.70 -3.48 -13.59
N ASP A 29 -12.12 -3.06 -14.77
CA ASP A 29 -12.88 -3.93 -15.66
C ASP A 29 -11.91 -4.86 -16.40
N PHE A 30 -11.68 -6.04 -15.83
CA PHE A 30 -10.76 -7.02 -16.40
C PHE A 30 -11.21 -7.51 -17.78
N GLY A 31 -12.50 -7.56 -18.04
CA GLY A 31 -13.06 -8.02 -19.32
C GLY A 31 -12.73 -7.12 -20.50
N LEU A 32 -12.40 -5.85 -20.26
CA LEU A 32 -11.92 -4.93 -21.30
C LEU A 32 -10.48 -5.23 -21.76
N HIS A 33 -9.69 -5.92 -20.94
CA HIS A 33 -8.24 -6.04 -21.18
C HIS A 33 -7.74 -7.48 -21.26
N PHE A 34 -8.52 -8.45 -20.76
CA PHE A 34 -8.10 -9.85 -20.61
C PHE A 34 -9.21 -10.79 -21.03
N ALA A 35 -8.83 -11.98 -21.48
CA ALA A 35 -9.79 -13.11 -21.58
C ALA A 35 -10.19 -13.54 -20.18
N CYS A 36 -11.47 -13.36 -19.85
CA CYS A 36 -12.03 -13.63 -18.53
C CYS A 36 -13.08 -14.73 -18.58
N LYS A 37 -13.12 -15.55 -17.54
CA LYS A 37 -14.19 -16.50 -17.26
C LYS A 37 -14.77 -16.26 -15.88
N HIS A 38 -16.09 -16.41 -15.75
CA HIS A 38 -16.82 -16.39 -14.48
C HIS A 38 -17.24 -17.82 -14.14
N PRO A 39 -16.37 -18.64 -13.51
CA PRO A 39 -16.68 -20.03 -13.26
C PRO A 39 -17.70 -20.15 -12.14
N TYR A 40 -18.75 -20.95 -12.36
CA TYR A 40 -19.68 -21.33 -11.29
C TYR A 40 -19.02 -22.28 -10.28
N ARG A 41 -18.07 -23.10 -10.75
CA ARG A 41 -17.29 -24.03 -9.94
C ARG A 41 -15.87 -24.11 -10.51
N LEU A 42 -14.89 -24.16 -9.62
CA LEU A 42 -13.50 -24.41 -10.00
C LEU A 42 -13.26 -25.90 -10.23
N ASP A 43 -12.48 -26.25 -11.23
CA ASP A 43 -12.07 -27.61 -11.58
C ASP A 43 -10.82 -28.08 -10.83
N ARG A 44 -10.10 -27.15 -10.22
CA ARG A 44 -8.90 -27.36 -9.42
C ARG A 44 -8.70 -26.18 -8.47
N GLU A 45 -7.68 -26.24 -7.62
CA GLU A 45 -7.22 -25.09 -6.83
C GLU A 45 -6.49 -24.08 -7.74
N TYR A 46 -6.78 -22.79 -7.54
CA TYR A 46 -6.13 -21.69 -8.24
C TYR A 46 -5.41 -20.77 -7.27
N ASP A 47 -4.24 -20.26 -7.67
CA ASP A 47 -3.67 -19.07 -7.00
C ASP A 47 -4.57 -17.87 -7.30
N GLY A 48 -4.75 -16.98 -6.31
CA GLY A 48 -5.69 -15.86 -6.41
C GLY A 48 -5.15 -14.55 -5.85
N ILE A 49 -5.76 -13.46 -6.28
CA ILE A 49 -5.50 -12.10 -5.79
C ILE A 49 -6.83 -11.44 -5.40
N PHE A 50 -6.87 -10.84 -4.22
CA PHE A 50 -8.02 -10.01 -3.83
C PHE A 50 -7.95 -8.61 -4.47
N ARG A 51 -9.12 -8.11 -4.88
CA ARG A 51 -9.33 -6.71 -5.29
C ARG A 51 -10.63 -6.20 -4.67
N ILE A 52 -10.65 -6.07 -3.36
CA ILE A 52 -11.84 -5.78 -2.55
C ILE A 52 -11.71 -4.51 -1.69
N GLY A 53 -10.61 -3.76 -1.84
CA GLY A 53 -10.23 -2.71 -0.91
C GLY A 53 -9.79 -3.29 0.44
N ALA A 54 -9.51 -2.44 1.43
CA ALA A 54 -9.10 -2.88 2.76
C ALA A 54 -10.27 -3.56 3.50
N PRO A 55 -10.23 -4.89 3.75
CA PRO A 55 -11.28 -5.58 4.46
C PRO A 55 -11.18 -5.35 5.97
N ALA A 56 -12.31 -5.41 6.65
CA ALA A 56 -12.35 -5.34 8.11
C ALA A 56 -11.73 -6.59 8.76
N ASP A 57 -11.92 -7.75 8.14
CA ASP A 57 -11.35 -9.05 8.57
C ASP A 57 -10.79 -9.80 7.35
N TYR A 58 -9.48 -9.62 7.11
CA TYR A 58 -8.77 -10.31 6.04
C TYR A 58 -8.73 -11.83 6.27
N SER A 59 -8.61 -12.27 7.52
CA SER A 59 -8.54 -13.70 7.84
C SER A 59 -9.85 -14.43 7.48
N ALA A 60 -11.00 -13.77 7.65
CA ALA A 60 -12.27 -14.32 7.20
C ALA A 60 -12.33 -14.41 5.67
N CYS A 61 -11.92 -13.35 4.96
CA CYS A 61 -11.86 -13.37 3.48
C CYS A 61 -10.93 -14.47 2.97
N TYR A 62 -9.78 -14.67 3.62
CA TYR A 62 -8.80 -15.71 3.27
C TYR A 62 -9.39 -17.11 3.43
N ARG A 63 -10.05 -17.41 4.57
CA ARG A 63 -10.69 -18.70 4.79
C ARG A 63 -11.77 -18.99 3.76
N ASP A 64 -12.65 -18.01 3.49
CA ASP A 64 -13.70 -18.14 2.46
C ASP A 64 -13.11 -18.45 1.07
N ALA A 65 -11.96 -17.85 0.73
CA ALA A 65 -11.28 -18.10 -0.54
C ALA A 65 -10.70 -19.52 -0.60
N ILE A 66 -10.05 -19.98 0.48
CA ILE A 66 -9.52 -21.35 0.57
C ILE A 66 -10.65 -22.39 0.44
N GLU A 67 -11.78 -22.19 1.12
CA GLU A 67 -12.95 -23.06 1.01
C GLU A 67 -13.53 -23.08 -0.40
N ALA A 68 -13.42 -21.98 -1.15
CA ALA A 68 -13.82 -21.89 -2.55
C ALA A 68 -12.79 -22.49 -3.52
N GLY A 69 -11.67 -23.03 -3.06
CA GLY A 69 -10.60 -23.59 -3.90
C GLY A 69 -9.64 -22.55 -4.48
N ILE A 70 -9.51 -21.39 -3.81
CA ILE A 70 -8.60 -20.32 -4.22
C ILE A 70 -7.59 -20.09 -3.11
N ARG A 71 -6.32 -20.05 -3.47
CA ARG A 71 -5.22 -19.71 -2.55
C ARG A 71 -4.77 -18.27 -2.81
N PRO A 72 -5.18 -17.32 -1.93
CA PRO A 72 -4.72 -15.94 -2.05
C PRO A 72 -3.19 -15.83 -1.96
N VAL A 73 -2.64 -14.88 -2.70
CA VAL A 73 -1.18 -14.70 -2.84
C VAL A 73 -0.50 -14.33 -1.52
N ASN A 74 -1.15 -13.55 -0.67
CA ASN A 74 -0.71 -13.25 0.68
C ASN A 74 -1.60 -13.98 1.69
N ASP A 75 -0.99 -14.61 2.69
CA ASP A 75 -1.72 -15.15 3.83
C ASP A 75 -2.02 -14.07 4.89
N PRO A 76 -2.81 -14.35 5.95
CA PRO A 76 -3.17 -13.35 6.96
C PRO A 76 -1.98 -12.73 7.71
N ASP A 77 -0.90 -13.48 7.92
CA ASP A 77 0.31 -12.95 8.58
C ASP A 77 1.09 -12.03 7.64
N GLN A 78 1.19 -12.39 6.36
CA GLN A 78 1.80 -11.56 5.31
C GLN A 78 0.99 -10.30 5.06
N HIS A 79 -0.35 -10.39 5.04
CA HIS A 79 -1.22 -9.22 4.96
C HIS A 79 -0.96 -8.25 6.13
N ARG A 80 -0.93 -8.75 7.38
CA ARG A 80 -0.64 -7.93 8.55
C ARG A 80 0.76 -7.33 8.49
N LEU A 81 1.75 -8.14 8.08
CA LEU A 81 3.13 -7.67 7.91
C LEU A 81 3.24 -6.53 6.90
N ALA A 82 2.50 -6.58 5.79
CA ALA A 82 2.50 -5.52 4.78
C ALA A 82 1.75 -4.26 5.22
N SER A 83 0.60 -4.44 5.90
CA SER A 83 -0.37 -3.36 6.12
C SER A 83 -0.16 -2.58 7.41
N GLU A 84 0.51 -3.15 8.42
CA GLU A 84 0.68 -2.53 9.75
C GLU A 84 2.13 -2.11 9.98
N ILE A 85 2.34 -0.81 10.21
CA ILE A 85 3.69 -0.22 10.29
C ILE A 85 4.56 -0.82 11.40
N GLU A 86 3.96 -1.24 12.51
CA GLU A 86 4.68 -1.87 13.62
C GLU A 86 5.33 -3.19 13.24
N HIS A 87 4.86 -3.85 12.18
CA HIS A 87 5.39 -5.13 11.72
C HIS A 87 6.49 -4.96 10.65
N TRP A 88 6.30 -4.07 9.67
CA TRP A 88 7.31 -3.89 8.61
C TRP A 88 8.42 -2.88 8.99
N TYR A 89 8.11 -1.87 9.83
CA TYR A 89 9.08 -0.84 10.18
C TYR A 89 10.40 -1.39 10.77
N PRO A 90 10.40 -2.35 11.71
CA PRO A 90 11.65 -2.88 12.27
C PRO A 90 12.57 -3.52 11.23
N LEU A 91 12.02 -4.00 10.12
CA LEU A 91 12.79 -4.67 9.04
C LEU A 91 13.52 -3.68 8.15
N ILE A 92 13.05 -2.42 8.09
CA ILE A 92 13.56 -1.38 7.19
C ILE A 92 13.77 -0.02 7.88
N ALA A 93 14.02 -0.03 9.19
CA ALA A 93 14.14 1.20 9.98
C ALA A 93 15.27 2.14 9.52
N ASP A 94 16.28 1.59 8.86
CA ASP A 94 17.42 2.30 8.25
C ASP A 94 17.08 2.94 6.89
N MET A 95 15.94 2.59 6.29
CA MET A 95 15.53 3.01 4.94
C MET A 95 14.32 3.95 4.95
N THR A 96 13.75 4.21 6.12
CA THR A 96 12.49 4.93 6.31
C THR A 96 12.63 5.93 7.46
N PRO A 97 11.86 7.02 7.52
CA PRO A 97 11.95 7.99 8.61
C PRO A 97 11.76 7.34 9.99
N LYS A 98 12.48 7.82 10.99
CA LYS A 98 12.34 7.38 12.38
C LYS A 98 10.87 7.36 12.78
N THR A 99 10.39 6.22 13.24
CA THR A 99 8.96 5.96 13.50
C THR A 99 8.78 5.34 14.87
N ARG A 100 7.70 5.70 15.54
CA ARG A 100 7.26 5.03 16.77
C ARG A 100 5.75 4.86 16.79
N VAL A 101 5.31 3.66 17.13
CA VAL A 101 3.91 3.30 17.33
C VAL A 101 3.61 3.38 18.82
N PHE A 102 2.44 3.89 19.18
CA PHE A 102 1.98 4.04 20.55
C PHE A 102 0.62 3.37 20.71
N ASP A 103 0.31 2.87 21.90
CA ASP A 103 -1.03 2.33 22.20
C ASP A 103 -2.08 3.45 22.37
N ALA A 104 -1.63 4.64 22.74
CA ALA A 104 -2.43 5.87 22.78
C ALA A 104 -1.55 7.06 22.43
N LEU A 105 -2.17 8.18 22.02
CA LEU A 105 -1.42 9.41 21.75
C LEU A 105 -0.59 9.82 22.97
N PRO A 106 0.73 9.94 22.85
CA PRO A 106 1.61 10.30 23.95
C PRO A 106 1.47 11.77 24.35
N GLU A 107 2.01 12.13 25.52
CA GLU A 107 2.11 13.53 25.93
C GLU A 107 3.07 14.32 25.03
N ALA A 108 2.79 15.62 24.82
CA ALA A 108 3.54 16.47 23.92
C ALA A 108 5.04 16.56 24.28
N ASP A 109 5.39 16.49 25.56
CA ASP A 109 6.78 16.49 26.03
C ASP A 109 7.56 15.31 25.49
N LEU A 110 6.94 14.12 25.46
CA LEU A 110 7.54 12.91 24.92
C LEU A 110 7.74 13.01 23.41
N VAL A 111 6.75 13.59 22.68
CA VAL A 111 6.86 13.83 21.23
C VAL A 111 8.04 14.76 20.91
N GLU A 112 8.09 15.89 21.61
CA GLU A 112 9.14 16.90 21.43
C GLU A 112 10.53 16.34 21.75
N ALA A 113 10.66 15.58 22.85
CA ALA A 113 11.93 14.98 23.23
C ALA A 113 12.43 13.91 22.24
N GLN A 114 11.52 13.20 21.56
CA GLN A 114 11.91 12.11 20.66
C GLN A 114 12.08 12.53 19.20
N PHE A 115 11.30 13.49 18.73
CA PHE A 115 11.22 13.85 17.32
C PHE A 115 11.52 15.32 17.06
N GLY A 116 11.29 16.21 18.04
CA GLY A 116 11.19 17.64 17.79
C GLY A 116 9.94 17.98 16.97
N TRP A 117 9.93 19.21 16.42
CA TRP A 117 8.86 19.71 15.54
C TRP A 117 9.44 20.20 14.20
N PRO A 118 8.76 20.02 13.09
CA PRO A 118 7.49 19.34 12.92
C PRO A 118 7.60 17.81 13.01
N VAL A 119 6.46 17.14 13.24
CA VAL A 119 6.35 15.68 13.27
C VAL A 119 5.19 15.22 12.37
N PHE A 120 5.30 14.04 11.79
CA PHE A 120 4.24 13.43 11.00
C PHE A 120 3.41 12.49 11.89
N LEU A 121 2.08 12.67 11.89
CA LEU A 121 1.11 11.86 12.62
C LEU A 121 0.26 11.04 11.64
N LYS A 122 0.10 9.74 11.91
CA LYS A 122 -0.77 8.84 11.13
C LYS A 122 -1.32 7.71 12.00
N GLY A 123 -2.22 6.91 11.45
CA GLY A 123 -2.57 5.62 12.01
C GLY A 123 -1.59 4.51 11.60
N SER A 124 -1.64 3.37 12.27
CA SER A 124 -0.76 2.22 11.99
C SER A 124 -0.97 1.64 10.57
N ARG A 125 -2.18 1.71 10.04
CA ARG A 125 -2.56 1.21 8.70
C ARG A 125 -2.81 2.31 7.69
N GLN A 126 -3.40 3.44 8.11
CA GLN A 126 -3.88 4.48 7.21
C GLN A 126 -3.50 5.88 7.70
N THR A 127 -3.45 6.81 6.76
CA THR A 127 -3.24 8.24 7.03
C THR A 127 -4.51 9.02 6.67
N SER A 128 -4.93 9.97 7.51
CA SER A 128 -6.02 10.89 7.17
C SER A 128 -5.50 11.97 6.20
N LYS A 129 -5.25 11.59 4.94
CA LYS A 129 -4.70 12.48 3.90
C LYS A 129 -5.65 13.63 3.50
N HIS A 130 -6.93 13.55 3.90
CA HIS A 130 -7.93 14.59 3.65
C HIS A 130 -7.91 15.71 4.69
N ASN A 131 -7.11 15.54 5.75
CA ASN A 131 -6.95 16.54 6.80
C ASN A 131 -5.46 16.79 7.04
N PRO A 132 -4.88 17.80 6.34
CA PRO A 132 -3.46 18.14 6.51
C PRO A 132 -3.08 18.46 7.96
N ASP A 133 -4.00 19.01 8.73
CA ASP A 133 -3.80 19.33 10.15
C ASP A 133 -3.65 18.11 11.05
N LEU A 134 -4.05 16.92 10.55
CA LEU A 134 -3.81 15.64 11.22
C LEU A 134 -2.59 14.88 10.66
N ALA A 135 -1.89 15.40 9.66
CA ALA A 135 -0.74 14.74 9.06
C ALA A 135 0.58 15.40 9.48
N VAL A 136 0.74 16.71 9.26
CA VAL A 136 1.97 17.44 9.57
C VAL A 136 1.76 18.36 10.76
N ILE A 137 2.26 17.97 11.90
CA ILE A 137 2.08 18.68 13.18
C ILE A 137 3.26 19.64 13.41
N ALA A 138 3.01 20.93 13.25
CA ALA A 138 4.04 21.95 13.22
C ALA A 138 4.67 22.27 14.58
N ASN A 139 3.93 22.14 15.67
CA ASN A 139 4.37 22.51 17.02
C ASN A 139 3.46 21.94 18.10
N ARG A 140 3.82 22.12 19.36
CA ARG A 140 3.09 21.66 20.56
C ARG A 140 1.61 22.12 20.59
N ALA A 141 1.33 23.37 20.28
CA ALA A 141 -0.05 23.89 20.28
C ALA A 141 -0.90 23.25 19.16
N HIS A 142 -0.27 22.97 18.00
CA HIS A 142 -0.91 22.20 16.93
C HIS A 142 -1.17 20.76 17.37
N TYR A 143 -0.20 20.11 18.04
CA TYR A 143 -0.35 18.74 18.53
C TYR A 143 -1.55 18.58 19.47
N ALA A 144 -1.78 19.52 20.40
CA ALA A 144 -2.91 19.47 21.30
C ALA A 144 -4.27 19.46 20.55
N ARG A 145 -4.40 20.26 19.48
CA ARG A 145 -5.60 20.27 18.63
C ARG A 145 -5.70 18.98 17.79
N ALA A 146 -4.62 18.55 17.20
CA ALA A 146 -4.56 17.33 16.39
C ALA A 146 -4.88 16.09 17.24
N ALA A 147 -4.40 16.00 18.47
CA ALA A 147 -4.72 14.91 19.40
C ALA A 147 -6.20 14.81 19.73
N ALA A 148 -6.88 15.96 19.89
CA ALA A 148 -8.32 16.00 20.09
C ALA A 148 -9.07 15.57 18.81
N ALA A 149 -8.65 16.04 17.64
CA ALA A 149 -9.25 15.69 16.36
C ALA A 149 -9.02 14.21 15.98
N TYR A 150 -7.84 13.65 16.27
CA TYR A 150 -7.49 12.25 16.00
C TYR A 150 -8.49 11.26 16.59
N ARG A 151 -8.95 11.52 17.83
CA ARG A 151 -9.89 10.64 18.54
C ARG A 151 -11.28 10.60 17.90
N ASN A 152 -11.62 11.62 17.09
CA ASN A 152 -12.90 11.75 16.41
C ASN A 152 -12.80 11.52 14.89
N ASP A 153 -11.60 11.34 14.36
CA ASP A 153 -11.40 11.10 12.93
C ASP A 153 -11.88 9.68 12.57
N PRO A 154 -12.76 9.52 11.55
CA PRO A 154 -13.35 8.23 11.20
C PRO A 154 -12.35 7.19 10.72
N ILE A 155 -11.16 7.62 10.29
CA ILE A 155 -10.09 6.74 9.79
C ILE A 155 -9.10 6.40 10.90
N LEU A 156 -8.77 7.38 11.77
CA LEU A 156 -7.67 7.24 12.73
C LEU A 156 -8.10 6.73 14.11
N HIS A 157 -9.32 7.02 14.57
CA HIS A 157 -9.76 6.79 15.96
C HIS A 157 -9.61 5.34 16.44
N TRP A 158 -9.66 4.36 15.56
CA TRP A 158 -9.57 2.93 15.86
C TRP A 158 -8.17 2.35 15.66
N GLN A 159 -7.23 3.14 15.12
CA GLN A 159 -5.85 2.73 14.85
C GLN A 159 -4.91 3.15 15.97
N LYS A 160 -3.83 2.40 16.15
CA LYS A 160 -2.73 2.86 17.00
C LYS A 160 -2.11 4.12 16.39
N PRO A 161 -1.89 5.17 17.18
CA PRO A 161 -1.23 6.38 16.71
C PRO A 161 0.26 6.12 16.43
N VAL A 162 0.71 6.66 15.30
CA VAL A 162 2.08 6.58 14.83
C VAL A 162 2.64 7.99 14.67
N LEU A 163 3.77 8.24 15.31
CA LEU A 163 4.54 9.46 15.13
C LEU A 163 5.82 9.14 14.35
N ARG A 164 6.10 9.97 13.35
CA ARG A 164 7.27 9.83 12.48
C ARG A 164 8.02 11.16 12.39
N GLU A 165 9.33 11.05 12.26
CA GLU A 165 10.16 12.15 11.86
C GLU A 165 9.61 12.79 10.56
N PHE A 166 9.46 14.10 10.57
CA PHE A 166 9.09 14.83 9.36
C PHE A 166 10.31 15.04 8.48
N VAL A 167 10.35 14.34 7.35
CA VAL A 167 11.38 14.52 6.33
C VAL A 167 10.79 15.36 5.20
N PRO A 168 11.35 16.56 4.92
CA PRO A 168 10.95 17.34 3.77
C PRO A 168 11.20 16.56 2.47
N LEU A 169 10.18 16.43 1.64
CA LEU A 169 10.27 15.74 0.35
C LEU A 169 10.46 16.72 -0.80
N ALA A 170 11.11 16.27 -1.87
CA ALA A 170 11.27 17.06 -3.08
C ALA A 170 9.88 17.36 -3.66
N PRO A 171 9.54 18.66 -3.90
CA PRO A 171 8.20 19.02 -4.37
C PRO A 171 8.01 18.67 -5.85
N VAL A 172 6.76 18.43 -6.25
CA VAL A 172 6.34 18.40 -7.64
C VAL A 172 5.39 19.57 -7.92
N SER A 173 5.15 19.86 -9.20
CA SER A 173 4.22 20.91 -9.62
C SER A 173 2.77 20.47 -9.38
N GLY A 174 1.92 21.43 -9.01
CA GLY A 174 0.49 21.22 -8.76
C GLY A 174 0.14 21.11 -7.29
N GLU A 175 -1.14 21.28 -7.01
CA GLU A 175 -1.74 21.18 -5.68
C GLU A 175 -3.03 20.37 -5.77
N ILE A 176 -3.37 19.68 -4.69
CA ILE A 176 -4.64 18.97 -4.56
C ILE A 176 -5.37 19.59 -3.37
N PRO A 177 -6.52 20.25 -3.59
CA PRO A 177 -7.27 20.90 -2.52
C PRO A 177 -7.56 19.95 -1.35
N GLY A 178 -7.31 20.40 -0.13
CA GLY A 178 -7.55 19.62 1.07
C GLY A 178 -6.61 18.45 1.33
N LYS A 179 -5.48 18.36 0.60
CA LYS A 179 -4.44 17.34 0.84
C LYS A 179 -3.11 17.96 1.17
N ILE A 180 -2.20 17.16 1.73
CA ILE A 180 -0.80 17.54 1.88
C ILE A 180 -0.19 17.84 0.50
N ARG A 181 0.85 18.70 0.50
CA ARG A 181 1.52 19.09 -0.75
C ARG A 181 2.09 17.87 -1.47
N PRO A 182 1.78 17.69 -2.76
CA PRO A 182 2.38 16.64 -3.57
C PRO A 182 3.90 16.71 -3.64
N SER A 183 4.53 15.56 -3.63
CA SER A 183 5.97 15.38 -3.59
C SER A 183 6.44 14.38 -4.65
N LEU A 184 7.74 14.32 -4.89
CA LEU A 184 8.35 13.36 -5.80
C LEU A 184 8.31 11.96 -5.18
N GLU A 185 7.13 11.35 -5.28
CA GLU A 185 6.76 10.09 -4.65
C GLU A 185 6.25 9.12 -5.72
N PHE A 186 6.66 7.86 -5.63
CA PHE A 186 6.29 6.81 -6.56
C PHE A 186 5.78 5.60 -5.79
N ARG A 187 4.80 4.92 -6.38
CA ARG A 187 4.31 3.62 -5.93
C ARG A 187 4.92 2.52 -6.77
N THR A 188 5.45 1.50 -6.11
CA THR A 188 5.99 0.30 -6.76
C THR A 188 5.23 -0.93 -6.30
N PHE A 189 4.96 -1.85 -7.24
CA PHE A 189 4.31 -3.14 -6.98
C PHE A 189 5.32 -4.27 -7.18
N TRP A 190 5.37 -5.18 -6.22
CA TRP A 190 6.33 -6.29 -6.18
C TRP A 190 5.58 -7.61 -6.06
N LEU A 191 5.75 -8.50 -7.02
CA LEU A 191 5.21 -9.85 -6.98
C LEU A 191 6.36 -10.85 -6.88
N ARG A 192 6.46 -11.53 -5.73
CA ARG A 192 7.52 -12.51 -5.45
C ARG A 192 8.92 -11.98 -5.76
N GLY A 193 9.20 -10.76 -5.33
CA GLY A 193 10.48 -10.09 -5.52
C GLY A 193 10.71 -9.47 -6.91
N THR A 194 9.76 -9.61 -7.83
CA THR A 194 9.82 -8.95 -9.15
C THR A 194 9.00 -7.66 -9.13
N CYS A 195 9.60 -6.55 -9.59
CA CYS A 195 8.87 -5.30 -9.79
C CYS A 195 7.93 -5.44 -10.99
N VAL A 196 6.62 -5.44 -10.72
CA VAL A 196 5.58 -5.58 -11.76
C VAL A 196 4.97 -4.24 -12.16
N GLY A 197 5.26 -3.16 -11.43
CA GLY A 197 4.79 -1.82 -11.77
C GLY A 197 5.46 -0.73 -10.94
N CYS A 198 5.68 0.41 -11.58
CA CYS A 198 6.14 1.64 -10.94
C CYS A 198 5.43 2.83 -11.59
N GLY A 199 4.93 3.76 -10.82
CA GLY A 199 4.28 4.98 -11.33
C GLY A 199 4.16 6.09 -10.29
N PRO A 200 3.87 7.32 -10.75
CA PRO A 200 3.70 8.48 -9.88
C PRO A 200 2.60 8.24 -8.84
N TYR A 201 2.88 8.52 -7.57
CA TYR A 201 1.88 8.39 -6.51
C TYR A 201 0.76 9.43 -6.65
N TRP A 202 1.13 10.67 -6.93
CA TRP A 202 0.23 11.82 -7.07
C TRP A 202 -0.27 11.96 -8.52
N TYR A 203 -1.08 11.01 -8.98
CA TYR A 203 -1.59 10.96 -10.36
C TYR A 203 -2.61 12.06 -10.70
N GLN A 204 -3.09 12.83 -9.69
CA GLN A 204 -4.01 13.97 -9.89
C GLN A 204 -3.30 15.29 -10.22
N VAL A 205 -1.97 15.35 -10.13
CA VAL A 205 -1.19 16.51 -10.55
C VAL A 205 -0.54 16.28 -11.91
N PRO A 206 0.05 17.31 -12.57
CA PRO A 206 0.78 17.11 -13.80
C PRO A 206 1.82 15.99 -13.69
N VAL A 207 1.95 15.19 -14.75
CA VAL A 207 2.89 14.05 -14.79
C VAL A 207 4.28 14.51 -14.43
N TYR A 208 4.91 13.82 -13.52
CA TYR A 208 6.28 14.04 -13.10
C TYR A 208 7.12 12.76 -13.27
N ALA A 209 8.41 12.95 -13.42
CA ALA A 209 9.40 11.89 -13.55
C ALA A 209 10.65 12.24 -12.75
N SER A 210 11.54 11.29 -12.57
CA SER A 210 12.85 11.50 -12.01
C SER A 210 13.90 10.86 -12.89
N ASP A 211 14.95 11.58 -13.18
CA ASP A 211 16.17 11.09 -13.85
C ASP A 211 16.92 10.02 -13.03
N ARG A 212 16.62 9.95 -11.72
CA ARG A 212 17.19 9.00 -10.77
C ARG A 212 16.17 8.01 -10.21
N ILE A 213 15.13 7.71 -10.95
CA ILE A 213 14.08 6.78 -10.49
C ILE A 213 14.66 5.38 -10.24
N ASP A 214 15.70 4.98 -10.97
CA ASP A 214 16.35 3.67 -10.82
C ASP A 214 16.95 3.50 -9.43
N ASP A 215 17.49 4.56 -8.81
CA ASP A 215 17.98 4.54 -7.42
C ASP A 215 16.81 4.30 -6.44
N GLY A 216 15.65 4.92 -6.71
CA GLY A 216 14.42 4.71 -5.93
C GLY A 216 13.90 3.29 -6.08
N ILE A 217 13.89 2.74 -7.29
CA ILE A 217 13.49 1.35 -7.55
C ILE A 217 14.46 0.38 -6.87
N ALA A 218 15.76 0.66 -6.87
CA ALA A 218 16.75 -0.15 -6.16
C ALA A 218 16.50 -0.19 -4.65
N LEU A 219 16.17 0.99 -4.04
CA LEU A 219 15.73 1.06 -2.65
C LEU A 219 14.47 0.22 -2.41
N ALA A 220 13.46 0.36 -3.27
CA ALA A 220 12.22 -0.41 -3.14
C ALA A 220 12.45 -1.92 -3.30
N ALA A 221 13.39 -2.35 -4.14
CA ALA A 221 13.80 -3.74 -4.28
C ALA A 221 14.41 -4.29 -2.98
N GLU A 222 15.27 -3.49 -2.33
CA GLU A 222 15.84 -3.87 -1.04
C GLU A 222 14.77 -3.96 0.05
N VAL A 223 13.83 -3.01 0.09
CA VAL A 223 12.66 -3.08 0.99
C VAL A 223 11.86 -4.36 0.74
N ALA A 224 11.53 -4.66 -0.51
CA ALA A 224 10.76 -5.85 -0.87
C ALA A 224 11.51 -7.16 -0.54
N ALA A 225 12.83 -7.15 -0.55
CA ALA A 225 13.64 -8.30 -0.12
C ALA A 225 13.64 -8.49 1.41
N ARG A 226 13.57 -7.39 2.18
CA ARG A 226 13.54 -7.43 3.66
C ARG A 226 12.14 -7.68 4.23
N VAL A 227 11.09 -7.30 3.51
CA VAL A 227 9.68 -7.50 3.92
C VAL A 227 9.12 -8.69 3.13
N PRO A 228 9.12 -9.92 3.71
CA PRO A 228 8.86 -11.16 2.97
C PRO A 228 7.36 -11.38 2.69
N VAL A 229 6.77 -10.47 1.92
CA VAL A 229 5.37 -10.50 1.49
C VAL A 229 5.32 -10.76 -0.02
N PRO A 230 4.66 -11.83 -0.49
CA PRO A 230 4.64 -12.21 -1.90
C PRO A 230 4.09 -11.16 -2.85
N PHE A 231 3.07 -10.40 -2.44
CA PHE A 231 2.53 -9.31 -3.25
C PHE A 231 2.48 -8.03 -2.42
N LEU A 232 3.48 -7.18 -2.59
CA LEU A 232 3.78 -6.02 -1.77
C LEU A 232 3.74 -4.73 -2.59
N VAL A 233 3.22 -3.66 -2.01
CA VAL A 233 3.46 -2.29 -2.46
C VAL A 233 4.52 -1.66 -1.58
N VAL A 234 5.45 -0.95 -2.21
CA VAL A 234 6.40 -0.07 -1.55
C VAL A 234 6.25 1.34 -2.15
N ASP A 235 5.86 2.29 -1.32
CA ASP A 235 5.85 3.70 -1.68
C ASP A 235 7.21 4.31 -1.33
N ILE A 236 7.84 4.96 -2.29
CA ILE A 236 9.14 5.61 -2.16
C ILE A 236 9.04 7.09 -2.51
N ALA A 237 9.85 7.91 -1.85
CA ALA A 237 9.93 9.32 -2.18
C ALA A 237 11.37 9.82 -2.17
N ARG A 238 11.63 10.89 -2.93
CA ARG A 238 12.89 11.62 -2.87
C ARG A 238 12.80 12.72 -1.82
N ALA A 239 13.66 12.68 -0.83
CA ALA A 239 13.81 13.74 0.15
C ALA A 239 14.39 15.01 -0.50
N ALA A 240 14.19 16.17 0.13
CA ALA A 240 14.69 17.45 -0.39
C ALA A 240 16.23 17.50 -0.46
N ASP A 241 16.93 16.69 0.35
CA ASP A 241 18.39 16.52 0.31
C ASP A 241 18.86 15.57 -0.81
N GLY A 242 17.95 15.03 -1.60
CA GLY A 242 18.21 14.15 -2.74
C GLY A 242 18.27 12.66 -2.44
N ARG A 243 18.20 12.23 -1.19
CA ARG A 243 18.12 10.79 -0.82
C ARG A 243 16.76 10.22 -1.18
N TRP A 244 16.74 8.94 -1.55
CA TRP A 244 15.51 8.15 -1.62
C TRP A 244 15.22 7.52 -0.26
N ILE A 245 13.95 7.50 0.12
CA ILE A 245 13.45 6.89 1.35
C ILE A 245 12.18 6.09 1.07
N ALA A 246 11.98 5.02 1.83
CA ALA A 246 10.72 4.30 1.86
C ALA A 246 9.69 5.08 2.68
N ILE A 247 8.52 5.29 2.12
CA ILE A 247 7.42 6.00 2.80
C ILE A 247 6.51 5.00 3.51
N GLU A 248 6.11 3.94 2.82
CA GLU A 248 5.11 3.01 3.31
C GLU A 248 5.22 1.65 2.62
N CYS A 249 4.91 0.58 3.36
CA CYS A 249 4.58 -0.71 2.79
C CYS A 249 3.07 -0.94 2.91
N ASN A 250 2.47 -1.64 1.93
CA ASN A 250 1.07 -2.02 1.95
C ASN A 250 0.87 -3.37 1.26
N ASP A 251 -0.21 -4.07 1.62
CA ASP A 251 -0.65 -5.22 0.82
C ASP A 251 -1.09 -4.73 -0.57
N ALA A 252 -0.46 -5.25 -1.59
CA ALA A 252 -0.73 -4.85 -2.97
C ALA A 252 -2.15 -5.21 -3.43
N GLN A 253 -2.78 -6.18 -2.78
CA GLN A 253 -4.16 -6.59 -3.06
C GLN A 253 -5.18 -5.49 -2.73
N GLU A 254 -4.88 -4.64 -1.74
CA GLU A 254 -5.73 -3.54 -1.27
C GLU A 254 -5.31 -2.18 -1.84
N SER A 255 -4.15 -2.11 -2.45
CA SER A 255 -3.55 -0.84 -2.86
C SER A 255 -4.11 -0.31 -4.17
N GLY A 256 -4.35 1.00 -4.24
CA GLY A 256 -4.71 1.69 -5.48
C GLY A 256 -3.54 1.69 -6.47
N HIS A 257 -3.87 1.74 -7.77
CA HIS A 257 -2.88 1.65 -8.85
C HIS A 257 -1.98 2.89 -8.96
N ALA A 258 -2.35 4.01 -8.30
CA ALA A 258 -1.69 5.31 -8.46
C ALA A 258 -1.62 5.71 -9.95
N GLY A 259 -0.51 6.23 -10.43
CA GLY A 259 -0.34 6.60 -11.83
C GLY A 259 0.05 5.46 -12.78
N ILE A 260 -0.10 4.20 -12.35
CA ILE A 260 0.20 3.04 -13.20
C ILE A 260 -1.07 2.64 -13.98
N PRO A 261 -1.02 2.56 -15.31
CA PRO A 261 -2.16 2.07 -16.08
C PRO A 261 -2.54 0.65 -15.65
N PRO A 262 -3.81 0.40 -15.22
CA PRO A 262 -4.22 -0.89 -14.67
C PRO A 262 -3.94 -2.08 -15.59
N GLN A 263 -4.24 -1.95 -16.89
CA GLN A 263 -3.99 -3.01 -17.87
C GLN A 263 -2.50 -3.39 -17.95
N ARG A 264 -1.59 -2.42 -17.83
CA ARG A 264 -0.15 -2.67 -17.86
C ARG A 264 0.31 -3.40 -16.61
N LEU A 265 -0.16 -2.95 -15.43
CA LEU A 265 0.15 -3.59 -14.16
C LEU A 265 -0.33 -5.04 -14.14
N TRP A 266 -1.59 -5.28 -14.51
CA TRP A 266 -2.17 -6.61 -14.46
C TRP A 266 -1.58 -7.57 -15.51
N ARG A 267 -1.17 -7.06 -16.69
CA ARG A 267 -0.41 -7.88 -17.65
C ARG A 267 0.92 -8.33 -17.04
N SER A 268 1.67 -7.43 -16.43
CA SER A 268 2.95 -7.75 -15.77
C SER A 268 2.78 -8.74 -14.60
N ILE A 269 1.70 -8.59 -13.82
CA ILE A 269 1.35 -9.54 -12.76
C ILE A 269 1.10 -10.93 -13.33
N LEU A 270 0.27 -11.03 -14.38
CA LEU A 270 -0.08 -12.30 -15.02
C LEU A 270 1.14 -12.98 -15.62
N ASP A 271 1.99 -12.26 -16.35
CA ASP A 271 3.22 -12.78 -16.95
C ASP A 271 4.18 -13.34 -15.88
N THR A 272 4.36 -12.58 -14.79
CA THR A 272 5.19 -12.99 -13.64
C THR A 272 4.60 -14.23 -12.96
N HIS A 273 3.29 -14.27 -12.76
CA HIS A 273 2.61 -15.42 -12.16
C HIS A 273 2.73 -16.67 -13.03
N CYS A 274 2.54 -16.56 -14.35
CA CYS A 274 2.68 -17.67 -15.28
C CYS A 274 4.12 -18.24 -15.31
N ALA A 275 5.13 -17.36 -15.28
CA ALA A 275 6.53 -17.77 -15.20
C ALA A 275 6.82 -18.57 -13.92
N TYR A 276 6.35 -18.08 -12.76
CA TYR A 276 6.50 -18.75 -11.47
C TYR A 276 5.78 -20.10 -11.42
N SER A 277 4.57 -20.19 -11.95
CA SER A 277 3.76 -21.41 -11.97
C SER A 277 4.41 -22.51 -12.81
N LYS A 278 5.09 -22.18 -13.91
CA LYS A 278 5.88 -23.12 -14.73
C LYS A 278 7.04 -23.71 -13.95
N ILE A 279 7.79 -22.88 -13.21
CA ILE A 279 8.93 -23.33 -12.38
C ILE A 279 8.46 -24.34 -11.33
N ARG A 280 7.32 -24.12 -10.68
CA ARG A 280 6.78 -25.01 -9.65
C ARG A 280 6.25 -26.35 -10.19
N ARG A 281 5.89 -26.42 -11.47
CA ARG A 281 5.38 -27.65 -12.12
C ARG A 281 6.50 -28.50 -12.77
N THR A 282 7.71 -27.99 -12.83
CA THR A 282 8.88 -28.75 -13.30
C THR A 282 9.39 -29.59 -12.13
N PRO A 283 9.38 -30.94 -12.21
CA PRO A 283 9.74 -31.85 -11.10
C PRO A 283 11.20 -31.73 -10.68
#